data_37ca8fade33bc599c2e9a2c042f57532
#
_entry.id   37ca8fade33bc599c2e9a2c042f57532
#
_cell.length_a   1.000
_cell.length_b   1.000
_cell.length_c   1.000
_cell.angle_alpha   90.00
_cell.angle_beta   90.00
_cell.angle_gamma   90.00
#
_symmetry.space_group_name_H-M   'P 1'
#
loop_
_entity.id
_entity.type
_entity.pdbx_description
1 polymer ?
#
loop_
_entity_poly.entity_id
_entity_poly.type
_entity_poly.pdbx_seq_one_letter_code
_entity_poly.pdbx_strand_id
1 'polypeptide(L)'
;MISAREALDRLRAGNRRFVAGVRSSDTLTSPTRRSELATGQEPFAIILGCSDSRVPAEIVFDQGLGDLFVIRVAGNIVAASQIGSVEFAAERFGTRLVAVLGHSQCGAVLATLEELQQPTDSQSRNLRSIVDRVRPSVEALLATDLRHDPEALMRHAVRANVRVSASHLRHGSDVLEQLIEKNRLLVVGAEYSLETGVVDFFDGMPDERSER
;
A
#
# COMPACT_ATOMS: atom_id res chain seq x y z
N MET A 1 3.20 17.88 12.30
CA MET A 1 3.10 16.49 11.75
C MET A 1 2.72 15.54 12.88
N ILE A 2 1.74 14.65 12.69
CA ILE A 2 1.32 13.65 13.68
C ILE A 2 2.30 12.47 13.74
N SER A 3 2.23 11.66 14.81
CA SER A 3 3.04 10.44 14.94
C SER A 3 2.60 9.36 13.94
N ALA A 4 3.49 8.40 13.64
CA ALA A 4 3.15 7.28 12.76
C ALA A 4 1.97 6.45 13.32
N ARG A 5 1.89 6.28 14.66
CA ARG A 5 0.80 5.57 15.33
C ARG A 5 -0.53 6.30 15.17
N GLU A 6 -0.55 7.60 15.43
CA GLU A 6 -1.73 8.43 15.25
C GLU A 6 -2.20 8.45 13.78
N ALA A 7 -1.26 8.49 12.81
CA ALA A 7 -1.56 8.37 11.40
C ALA A 7 -2.21 7.01 11.06
N LEU A 8 -1.69 5.91 11.62
CA LEU A 8 -2.24 4.57 11.44
C LEU A 8 -3.65 4.45 12.04
N ASP A 9 -3.86 4.99 13.24
CA ASP A 9 -5.17 4.99 13.89
C ASP A 9 -6.19 5.83 13.11
N ARG A 10 -5.74 6.94 12.50
CA ARG A 10 -6.57 7.76 11.60
C ARG A 10 -6.98 6.99 10.33
N LEU A 11 -6.07 6.22 9.71
CA LEU A 11 -6.40 5.34 8.58
C LEU A 11 -7.41 4.26 8.99
N ARG A 12 -7.19 3.60 10.13
CA ARG A 12 -8.11 2.58 10.66
C ARG A 12 -9.50 3.15 10.94
N ALA A 13 -9.56 4.33 11.56
CA ALA A 13 -10.82 5.00 11.85
C ALA A 13 -11.56 5.38 10.56
N GLY A 14 -10.84 5.87 9.54
CA GLY A 14 -11.40 6.19 8.23
C GLY A 14 -11.96 4.95 7.52
N ASN A 15 -11.21 3.84 7.52
CA ASN A 15 -11.71 2.60 6.92
C ASN A 15 -12.96 2.06 7.66
N ARG A 16 -13.02 2.13 8.99
CA ARG A 16 -14.24 1.77 9.73
C ARG A 16 -15.45 2.61 9.31
N ARG A 17 -15.29 3.92 9.08
CA ARG A 17 -16.38 4.77 8.57
C ARG A 17 -16.79 4.37 7.16
N PHE A 18 -15.83 4.10 6.28
CA PHE A 18 -16.09 3.63 4.93
C PHE A 18 -16.91 2.33 4.92
N VAL A 19 -16.50 1.34 5.71
CA VAL A 19 -17.21 0.04 5.85
C VAL A 19 -18.61 0.22 6.43
N ALA A 20 -18.77 1.12 7.39
CA ALA A 20 -20.07 1.43 8.00
C ALA A 20 -20.99 2.27 7.11
N GLY A 21 -20.53 2.73 5.93
CA GLY A 21 -21.30 3.64 5.06
C GLY A 21 -21.47 5.05 5.62
N VAL A 22 -20.72 5.40 6.67
CA VAL A 22 -20.74 6.71 7.33
C VAL A 22 -19.53 7.51 6.85
N ARG A 23 -19.72 8.36 5.86
CA ARG A 23 -18.64 9.21 5.34
C ARG A 23 -18.46 10.47 6.18
N SER A 24 -17.20 10.90 6.32
CA SER A 24 -16.88 12.25 6.74
C SER A 24 -17.47 13.25 5.74
N SER A 25 -17.93 14.40 6.25
CA SER A 25 -18.73 15.37 5.49
C SER A 25 -18.10 15.80 4.16
N ASP A 26 -18.91 16.39 3.27
CA ASP A 26 -18.52 17.00 1.99
C ASP A 26 -17.41 18.08 2.12
N THR A 27 -17.07 18.50 3.33
CA THR A 27 -15.97 19.44 3.61
C THR A 27 -14.60 18.94 3.16
N LEU A 28 -14.38 17.62 3.11
CA LEU A 28 -13.09 17.02 2.74
C LEU A 28 -12.67 17.31 1.28
N THR A 29 -13.65 17.60 0.41
CA THR A 29 -13.44 17.89 -1.03
C THR A 29 -14.00 19.24 -1.46
N SER A 30 -14.36 20.10 -0.51
CA SER A 30 -15.02 21.38 -0.76
C SER A 30 -14.13 22.35 -1.58
N PRO A 31 -14.74 23.33 -2.29
CA PRO A 31 -13.99 24.39 -2.97
C PRO A 31 -13.06 25.17 -2.00
N THR A 32 -13.49 25.40 -0.76
CA THR A 32 -12.69 26.04 0.28
C THR A 32 -11.45 25.21 0.59
N ARG A 33 -11.60 23.91 0.86
CA ARG A 33 -10.48 23.00 1.11
C ARG A 33 -9.49 22.98 -0.05
N ARG A 34 -9.97 22.95 -1.29
CA ARG A 34 -9.13 23.00 -2.49
C ARG A 34 -8.34 24.31 -2.58
N SER A 35 -8.97 25.45 -2.26
CA SER A 35 -8.30 26.75 -2.28
C SER A 35 -7.21 26.84 -1.19
N GLU A 36 -7.47 26.35 0.01
CA GLU A 36 -6.49 26.30 1.11
C GLU A 36 -5.24 25.50 0.75
N LEU A 37 -5.43 24.38 0.02
CA LEU A 37 -4.35 23.49 -0.39
C LEU A 37 -3.59 23.93 -1.65
N ALA A 38 -4.02 25.00 -2.33
CA ALA A 38 -3.37 25.47 -3.55
C ALA A 38 -1.90 25.87 -3.35
N THR A 39 -1.52 26.27 -2.15
CA THR A 39 -0.16 26.75 -1.79
C THR A 39 0.72 25.67 -1.15
N GLY A 40 0.17 24.48 -0.81
CA GLY A 40 0.92 23.40 -0.19
C GLY A 40 0.06 22.25 0.27
N GLN A 41 0.72 21.17 0.70
CA GLN A 41 0.08 19.98 1.26
C GLN A 41 0.85 19.50 2.49
N GLU A 42 0.13 18.85 3.42
CA GLU A 42 0.70 18.24 4.62
C GLU A 42 0.11 16.82 4.81
N PRO A 43 0.44 15.87 3.92
CA PRO A 43 -0.11 14.54 3.99
C PRO A 43 0.36 13.83 5.26
N PHE A 44 -0.58 13.27 6.03
CA PHE A 44 -0.25 12.57 7.27
C PHE A 44 0.21 11.13 7.06
N ALA A 45 -0.06 10.54 5.90
CA ALA A 45 0.38 9.20 5.51
C ALA A 45 0.70 9.11 4.02
N ILE A 46 1.64 8.21 3.69
CA ILE A 46 1.97 7.79 2.33
C ILE A 46 1.29 6.45 2.08
N ILE A 47 0.57 6.31 0.96
CA ILE A 47 -0.03 5.06 0.53
C ILE A 47 0.63 4.61 -0.77
N LEU A 48 1.29 3.44 -0.74
CA LEU A 48 1.71 2.73 -1.95
C LEU A 48 0.69 1.64 -2.25
N GLY A 49 -0.15 1.86 -3.25
CA GLY A 49 -1.26 0.97 -3.59
C GLY A 49 -1.29 0.51 -5.05
N CYS A 50 -2.22 -0.40 -5.34
CA CYS A 50 -2.48 -0.84 -6.70
C CYS A 50 -3.18 0.26 -7.51
N SER A 51 -2.93 0.25 -8.84
CA SER A 51 -3.68 1.08 -9.81
C SER A 51 -5.10 0.59 -10.08
N ASP A 52 -5.54 -0.52 -9.47
CA ASP A 52 -6.89 -1.07 -9.62
C ASP A 52 -7.95 -0.02 -9.29
N SER A 53 -8.89 0.21 -10.21
CA SER A 53 -9.91 1.26 -10.10
C SER A 53 -10.85 1.10 -8.91
N ARG A 54 -10.93 -0.12 -8.34
CA ARG A 54 -11.77 -0.45 -7.18
C ARG A 54 -11.12 -0.07 -5.84
N VAL A 55 -9.84 0.39 -5.85
CA VAL A 55 -9.03 0.66 -4.64
C VAL A 55 -8.52 2.11 -4.60
N PRO A 56 -9.40 3.13 -4.67
CA PRO A 56 -9.00 4.52 -4.45
C PRO A 56 -8.75 4.75 -2.96
N ALA A 57 -7.49 4.95 -2.58
CA ALA A 57 -7.06 5.01 -1.18
C ALA A 57 -7.81 6.08 -0.36
N GLU A 58 -8.05 7.24 -0.95
CA GLU A 58 -8.76 8.35 -0.31
C GLU A 58 -10.19 7.96 0.07
N ILE A 59 -10.87 7.16 -0.77
CA ILE A 59 -12.22 6.66 -0.51
C ILE A 59 -12.19 5.55 0.52
N VAL A 60 -11.29 4.57 0.36
CA VAL A 60 -11.15 3.41 1.26
C VAL A 60 -10.83 3.82 2.70
N PHE A 61 -10.06 4.90 2.86
CA PHE A 61 -9.69 5.44 4.16
C PHE A 61 -10.52 6.65 4.58
N ASP A 62 -11.55 7.04 3.82
CA ASP A 62 -12.40 8.20 4.10
C ASP A 62 -11.58 9.45 4.46
N GLN A 63 -10.65 9.81 3.56
CA GLN A 63 -9.76 10.97 3.68
C GLN A 63 -10.01 11.98 2.55
N GLY A 64 -9.65 13.23 2.82
CA GLY A 64 -9.88 14.35 1.92
C GLY A 64 -8.65 14.76 1.11
N LEU A 65 -8.83 15.84 0.36
CA LEU A 65 -7.75 16.48 -0.40
C LEU A 65 -6.60 16.87 0.52
N GLY A 66 -5.36 16.50 0.17
CA GLY A 66 -4.15 16.86 0.90
C GLY A 66 -3.83 15.98 2.11
N ASP A 67 -4.72 15.05 2.50
CA ASP A 67 -4.53 14.18 3.65
C ASP A 67 -3.56 13.01 3.39
N LEU A 68 -3.55 12.46 2.17
CA LEU A 68 -2.71 11.32 1.78
C LEU A 68 -1.78 11.68 0.63
N PHE A 69 -0.54 11.18 0.67
CA PHE A 69 0.35 11.14 -0.47
C PHE A 69 0.24 9.77 -1.13
N VAL A 70 -0.40 9.69 -2.30
CA VAL A 70 -0.77 8.41 -2.91
C VAL A 70 0.12 8.08 -4.11
N ILE A 71 0.77 6.92 -4.05
CA ILE A 71 1.59 6.33 -5.11
C ILE A 71 0.85 5.09 -5.61
N ARG A 72 0.54 5.01 -6.92
CA ARG A 72 -0.20 3.88 -7.48
C ARG A 72 0.54 3.25 -8.65
N VAL A 73 0.65 1.93 -8.61
CA VAL A 73 1.23 1.12 -9.68
C VAL A 73 0.57 -0.27 -9.66
N ALA A 74 0.39 -0.90 -10.82
CA ALA A 74 -0.20 -2.24 -10.89
C ALA A 74 0.55 -3.22 -9.96
N GLY A 75 -0.20 -3.93 -9.11
CA GLY A 75 0.35 -4.89 -8.15
C GLY A 75 1.10 -4.27 -6.97
N ASN A 76 0.93 -2.97 -6.68
CA ASN A 76 1.62 -2.27 -5.57
C ASN A 76 3.12 -2.59 -5.45
N ILE A 77 3.78 -2.81 -6.60
CA ILE A 77 5.21 -3.13 -6.70
C ILE A 77 6.10 -1.96 -6.28
N VAL A 78 7.36 -2.26 -5.96
CA VAL A 78 8.38 -1.26 -5.66
C VAL A 78 9.44 -1.24 -6.75
N ALA A 79 9.68 -0.05 -7.32
CA ALA A 79 10.77 0.26 -8.24
C ALA A 79 11.39 1.60 -7.83
N ALA A 80 12.47 2.01 -8.47
CA ALA A 80 13.20 3.25 -8.10
C ALA A 80 12.30 4.49 -8.00
N SER A 81 11.32 4.64 -8.91
CA SER A 81 10.40 5.78 -8.89
C SER A 81 9.43 5.76 -7.70
N GLN A 82 9.00 4.58 -7.25
CA GLN A 82 8.16 4.44 -6.06
C GLN A 82 8.98 4.74 -4.79
N ILE A 83 10.21 4.22 -4.69
CA ILE A 83 11.14 4.54 -3.59
C ILE A 83 11.37 6.06 -3.53
N GLY A 84 11.78 6.68 -4.63
CA GLY A 84 12.02 8.12 -4.68
C GLY A 84 10.78 8.96 -4.34
N SER A 85 9.58 8.49 -4.68
CA SER A 85 8.33 9.16 -4.28
C SER A 85 8.06 9.06 -2.78
N VAL A 86 8.39 7.92 -2.15
CA VAL A 86 8.30 7.76 -0.69
C VAL A 86 9.33 8.64 0.01
N GLU A 87 10.61 8.63 -0.44
CA GLU A 87 11.66 9.50 0.07
C GLU A 87 11.23 10.97 0.01
N PHE A 88 10.73 11.41 -1.16
CA PHE A 88 10.27 12.79 -1.35
C PHE A 88 9.20 13.17 -0.33
N ALA A 89 8.19 12.33 -0.12
CA ALA A 89 7.12 12.65 0.81
C ALA A 89 7.60 12.61 2.28
N ALA A 90 8.45 11.63 2.63
CA ALA A 90 9.00 11.49 3.97
C ALA A 90 9.92 12.66 4.34
N GLU A 91 10.79 13.12 3.43
CA GLU A 91 11.71 14.22 3.68
C GLU A 91 11.04 15.58 3.53
N ARG A 92 10.30 15.80 2.42
CA ARG A 92 9.73 17.11 2.09
C ARG A 92 8.58 17.52 2.99
N PHE A 93 7.71 16.57 3.34
CA PHE A 93 6.54 16.82 4.19
C PHE A 93 6.72 16.31 5.61
N GLY A 94 7.78 15.55 5.90
CA GLY A 94 7.99 14.93 7.21
C GLY A 94 6.93 13.86 7.54
N THR A 95 6.30 13.25 6.52
CA THR A 95 5.29 12.20 6.70
C THR A 95 5.92 10.96 7.31
N ARG A 96 5.31 10.43 8.40
CA ARG A 96 5.93 9.40 9.25
C ARG A 96 5.36 8.00 9.07
N LEU A 97 4.34 7.82 8.24
CA LEU A 97 3.71 6.54 7.99
C LEU A 97 3.68 6.23 6.50
N VAL A 98 4.14 5.04 6.12
CA VAL A 98 3.90 4.43 4.81
C VAL A 98 3.04 3.20 5.00
N ALA A 99 1.92 3.11 4.28
CA ALA A 99 1.11 1.90 4.18
C ALA A 99 1.22 1.33 2.76
N VAL A 100 1.75 0.12 2.64
CA VAL A 100 1.71 -0.67 1.41
C VAL A 100 0.36 -1.39 1.38
N LEU A 101 -0.50 -0.97 0.45
CA LEU A 101 -1.88 -1.43 0.35
C LEU A 101 -2.05 -2.38 -0.83
N GLY A 102 -2.11 -3.69 -0.57
CA GLY A 102 -2.62 -4.69 -1.50
C GLY A 102 -4.14 -4.82 -1.42
N HIS A 103 -4.70 -5.68 -2.26
CA HIS A 103 -6.15 -5.95 -2.23
C HIS A 103 -6.46 -7.35 -2.71
N SER A 104 -7.58 -7.91 -2.26
CA SER A 104 -8.09 -9.19 -2.75
C SER A 104 -8.31 -9.15 -4.28
N GLN A 105 -8.15 -10.28 -4.96
CA GLN A 105 -8.37 -10.41 -6.41
C GLN A 105 -7.51 -9.44 -7.27
N CYS A 106 -6.25 -9.21 -6.87
CA CYS A 106 -5.35 -8.32 -7.61
C CYS A 106 -4.96 -8.91 -8.97
N GLY A 107 -5.36 -8.24 -10.06
CA GLY A 107 -5.11 -8.71 -11.41
C GLY A 107 -3.62 -8.86 -11.77
N ALA A 108 -2.74 -8.01 -11.23
CA ALA A 108 -1.30 -8.12 -11.48
C ALA A 108 -0.68 -9.34 -10.79
N VAL A 109 -1.15 -9.69 -9.58
CA VAL A 109 -0.72 -10.90 -8.86
C VAL A 109 -1.24 -12.14 -9.60
N LEU A 110 -2.52 -12.13 -10.01
CA LEU A 110 -3.10 -13.23 -10.80
C LEU A 110 -2.33 -13.46 -12.10
N ALA A 111 -2.10 -12.42 -12.89
CA ALA A 111 -1.35 -12.51 -14.14
C ALA A 111 0.08 -13.05 -13.94
N THR A 112 0.72 -12.75 -12.79
CA THR A 112 2.02 -13.31 -12.46
C THR A 112 1.94 -14.80 -12.15
N LEU A 113 0.93 -15.25 -11.39
CA LEU A 113 0.73 -16.66 -11.11
C LEU A 113 0.44 -17.46 -12.39
N GLU A 114 -0.38 -16.92 -13.29
CA GLU A 114 -0.69 -17.50 -14.59
C GLU A 114 0.57 -17.65 -15.46
N GLU A 115 1.36 -16.58 -15.57
CA GLU A 115 2.61 -16.59 -16.34
C GLU A 115 3.65 -17.59 -15.80
N LEU A 116 3.73 -17.76 -14.47
CA LEU A 116 4.62 -18.74 -13.85
C LEU A 116 4.18 -20.20 -14.09
N GLN A 117 2.88 -20.42 -14.21
CA GLN A 117 2.32 -21.76 -14.46
C GLN A 117 2.30 -22.09 -15.97
N GLN A 118 2.08 -21.10 -16.83
CA GLN A 118 2.00 -21.24 -18.28
C GLN A 118 2.70 -20.07 -18.98
N PRO A 119 4.05 -20.11 -19.08
CA PRO A 119 4.81 -19.03 -19.70
C PRO A 119 4.37 -18.73 -21.13
N THR A 120 4.23 -17.44 -21.46
CA THR A 120 3.85 -17.00 -22.81
C THR A 120 4.97 -16.17 -23.45
N ASP A 121 5.26 -16.43 -24.73
CA ASP A 121 6.26 -15.65 -25.47
C ASP A 121 5.75 -14.27 -25.93
N SER A 122 4.46 -13.98 -25.72
CA SER A 122 3.78 -12.82 -26.29
C SER A 122 3.69 -11.60 -25.35
N GLN A 123 4.19 -11.68 -24.11
CA GLN A 123 4.11 -10.55 -23.18
C GLN A 123 4.99 -9.36 -23.59
N SER A 124 4.44 -8.15 -23.49
CA SER A 124 5.23 -6.94 -23.68
C SER A 124 6.31 -6.82 -22.58
N ARG A 125 7.46 -6.22 -22.94
CA ARG A 125 8.57 -5.99 -22.00
C ARG A 125 8.15 -5.16 -20.77
N ASN A 126 7.23 -4.21 -20.97
CA ASN A 126 6.74 -3.34 -19.91
C ASN A 126 5.86 -4.12 -18.91
N LEU A 127 4.99 -5.00 -19.40
CA LEU A 127 4.19 -5.87 -18.55
C LEU A 127 5.07 -6.87 -17.79
N ARG A 128 6.07 -7.44 -18.47
CA ARG A 128 7.05 -8.33 -17.84
C ARG A 128 7.77 -7.64 -16.67
N SER A 129 8.05 -6.33 -16.74
CA SER A 129 8.69 -5.62 -15.64
C SER A 129 7.85 -5.58 -14.34
N ILE A 130 6.51 -5.70 -14.44
CA ILE A 130 5.62 -5.84 -13.29
C ILE A 130 5.66 -7.27 -12.78
N VAL A 131 5.51 -8.25 -13.68
CA VAL A 131 5.57 -9.69 -13.38
C VAL A 131 6.87 -10.04 -12.66
N ASP A 132 8.01 -9.57 -13.14
CA ASP A 132 9.33 -9.85 -12.54
C ASP A 132 9.48 -9.30 -11.12
N ARG A 133 8.73 -8.23 -10.76
CA ARG A 133 8.73 -7.68 -9.39
C ARG A 133 7.77 -8.40 -8.45
N VAL A 134 6.69 -8.95 -8.98
CA VAL A 134 5.75 -9.76 -8.18
C VAL A 134 6.27 -11.20 -8.01
N ARG A 135 6.96 -11.75 -9.02
CA ARG A 135 7.48 -13.13 -9.05
C ARG A 135 8.16 -13.58 -7.75
N PRO A 136 9.14 -12.85 -7.17
CA PRO A 136 9.84 -13.31 -5.96
C PRO A 136 8.94 -13.54 -4.77
N SER A 137 7.79 -12.87 -4.72
CA SER A 137 6.81 -13.00 -3.63
C SER A 137 5.92 -14.24 -3.75
N VAL A 138 5.73 -14.76 -4.97
CA VAL A 138 4.72 -15.81 -5.24
C VAL A 138 5.30 -17.12 -5.71
N GLU A 139 6.52 -17.13 -6.25
CA GLU A 139 7.16 -18.33 -6.85
C GLU A 139 7.28 -19.48 -5.85
N ALA A 140 7.68 -19.18 -4.60
CA ALA A 140 7.79 -20.19 -3.56
C ALA A 140 6.43 -20.81 -3.17
N LEU A 141 5.32 -20.09 -3.32
CA LEU A 141 3.99 -20.59 -3.01
C LEU A 141 3.54 -21.70 -3.99
N LEU A 142 3.98 -21.62 -5.24
CA LEU A 142 3.69 -22.63 -6.26
C LEU A 142 4.38 -23.97 -5.99
N ALA A 143 5.43 -24.00 -5.17
CA ALA A 143 6.10 -25.22 -4.73
C ALA A 143 5.40 -25.90 -3.53
N THR A 144 4.35 -25.27 -2.97
CA THR A 144 3.58 -25.81 -1.85
C THR A 144 2.25 -26.43 -2.29
N ASP A 145 1.53 -27.05 -1.37
CA ASP A 145 0.19 -27.62 -1.64
C ASP A 145 -0.85 -26.54 -2.02
N LEU A 146 -0.57 -25.24 -1.76
CA LEU A 146 -1.42 -24.13 -2.18
C LEU A 146 -1.66 -24.10 -3.69
N ARG A 147 -0.75 -24.67 -4.51
CA ARG A 147 -0.94 -24.79 -5.96
C ARG A 147 -2.22 -25.55 -6.37
N HIS A 148 -2.77 -26.37 -5.47
CA HIS A 148 -3.98 -27.15 -5.68
C HIS A 148 -5.25 -26.43 -5.19
N ASP A 149 -5.11 -25.27 -4.53
CA ASP A 149 -6.23 -24.43 -4.08
C ASP A 149 -6.02 -22.99 -4.61
N PRO A 150 -6.57 -22.66 -5.79
CA PRO A 150 -6.37 -21.36 -6.42
C PRO A 150 -6.81 -20.18 -5.57
N GLU A 151 -7.86 -20.35 -4.77
CA GLU A 151 -8.38 -19.29 -3.90
C GLU A 151 -7.42 -19.03 -2.72
N ALA A 152 -6.97 -20.07 -2.05
CA ALA A 152 -5.98 -19.95 -0.99
C ALA A 152 -4.65 -19.41 -1.55
N LEU A 153 -4.19 -19.92 -2.70
CA LEU A 153 -2.99 -19.45 -3.37
C LEU A 153 -3.05 -17.94 -3.63
N MET A 154 -4.16 -17.45 -4.18
CA MET A 154 -4.35 -16.03 -4.47
C MET A 154 -4.33 -15.17 -3.20
N ARG A 155 -5.02 -15.59 -2.13
CA ARG A 155 -4.98 -14.89 -0.84
C ARG A 155 -3.56 -14.78 -0.28
N HIS A 156 -2.81 -15.89 -0.28
CA HIS A 156 -1.42 -15.91 0.19
C HIS A 156 -0.49 -15.08 -0.71
N ALA A 157 -0.67 -15.14 -2.02
CA ALA A 157 0.13 -14.40 -2.99
C ALA A 157 -0.01 -12.88 -2.82
N VAL A 158 -1.23 -12.37 -2.63
CA VAL A 158 -1.46 -10.94 -2.37
C VAL A 158 -0.72 -10.48 -1.11
N ARG A 159 -0.86 -11.21 -0.01
CA ARG A 159 -0.19 -10.86 1.26
C ARG A 159 1.34 -10.98 1.17
N ALA A 160 1.86 -12.00 0.45
CA ALA A 160 3.29 -12.15 0.21
C ALA A 160 3.84 -10.97 -0.61
N ASN A 161 3.13 -10.54 -1.66
CA ASN A 161 3.52 -9.39 -2.47
C ASN A 161 3.54 -8.07 -1.66
N VAL A 162 2.57 -7.86 -0.77
CA VAL A 162 2.58 -6.72 0.16
C VAL A 162 3.81 -6.75 1.06
N ARG A 163 4.15 -7.92 1.67
CA ARG A 163 5.34 -8.05 2.52
C ARG A 163 6.63 -7.77 1.77
N VAL A 164 6.78 -8.29 0.54
CA VAL A 164 7.96 -8.05 -0.29
C VAL A 164 8.08 -6.56 -0.62
N SER A 165 6.98 -5.90 -1.02
CA SER A 165 6.98 -4.47 -1.30
C SER A 165 7.31 -3.64 -0.06
N ALA A 166 6.75 -3.98 1.11
CA ALA A 166 7.06 -3.31 2.37
C ALA A 166 8.53 -3.53 2.78
N SER A 167 9.07 -4.75 2.58
CA SER A 167 10.48 -5.06 2.83
C SER A 167 11.41 -4.25 1.92
N HIS A 168 11.09 -4.11 0.63
CA HIS A 168 11.86 -3.26 -0.29
C HIS A 168 11.88 -1.79 0.14
N LEU A 169 10.79 -1.25 0.70
CA LEU A 169 10.79 0.11 1.22
C LEU A 169 11.60 0.24 2.52
N ARG A 170 11.66 -0.83 3.34
CA ARG A 170 12.42 -0.82 4.60
C ARG A 170 13.91 -0.96 4.39
N HIS A 171 14.36 -1.66 3.31
CA HIS A 171 15.74 -2.10 3.12
C HIS A 171 16.32 -1.78 1.73
N GLY A 172 15.63 -0.99 0.94
CA GLY A 172 16.04 -0.67 -0.44
C GLY A 172 16.45 0.79 -0.64
N SER A 173 16.60 1.56 0.45
CA SER A 173 16.99 2.96 0.43
C SER A 173 17.66 3.37 1.72
N ASP A 174 18.89 3.86 1.64
CA ASP A 174 19.65 4.37 2.79
C ASP A 174 18.90 5.51 3.51
N VAL A 175 18.14 6.33 2.75
CA VAL A 175 17.34 7.43 3.32
C VAL A 175 16.21 6.88 4.17
N LEU A 176 15.45 5.91 3.64
CA LEU A 176 14.33 5.33 4.36
C LEU A 176 14.79 4.50 5.56
N GLU A 177 15.88 3.73 5.42
CA GLU A 177 16.48 2.97 6.53
C GLU A 177 16.87 3.89 7.69
N GLN A 178 17.56 4.99 7.40
CA GLN A 178 17.93 5.98 8.41
C GLN A 178 16.73 6.63 9.10
N LEU A 179 15.64 6.88 8.36
CA LEU A 179 14.40 7.42 8.93
C LEU A 179 13.73 6.41 9.86
N ILE A 180 13.74 5.12 9.47
CA ILE A 180 13.17 4.02 10.26
C ILE A 180 14.00 3.82 11.55
N GLU A 181 15.32 3.74 11.44
CA GLU A 181 16.23 3.59 12.60
C GLU A 181 16.07 4.72 13.63
N LYS A 182 15.82 5.93 13.15
CA LYS A 182 15.58 7.11 14.01
C LYS A 182 14.12 7.22 14.50
N ASN A 183 13.30 6.20 14.32
CA ASN A 183 11.86 6.19 14.64
C ASN A 183 11.08 7.36 14.01
N ARG A 184 11.52 7.83 12.83
CA ARG A 184 10.89 8.92 12.09
C ARG A 184 9.99 8.44 10.95
N LEU A 185 10.06 7.16 10.60
CA LEU A 185 9.23 6.52 9.58
C LEU A 185 8.83 5.12 10.04
N LEU A 186 7.56 4.80 9.86
CA LEU A 186 6.99 3.46 10.01
C LEU A 186 6.50 2.97 8.65
N VAL A 187 6.84 1.76 8.25
CA VAL A 187 6.35 1.10 7.05
C VAL A 187 5.50 -0.10 7.45
N VAL A 188 4.23 -0.09 7.10
CA VAL A 188 3.27 -1.18 7.37
C VAL A 188 2.71 -1.79 6.09
N GLY A 189 2.34 -3.06 6.14
CA GLY A 189 1.63 -3.75 5.07
C GLY A 189 0.17 -3.98 5.43
N ALA A 190 -0.71 -3.78 4.45
CA ALA A 190 -2.15 -3.92 4.60
C ALA A 190 -2.80 -4.57 3.38
N GLU A 191 -3.93 -5.22 3.57
CA GLU A 191 -4.77 -5.79 2.51
C GLU A 191 -6.19 -5.26 2.61
N TYR A 192 -6.70 -4.73 1.50
CA TYR A 192 -8.08 -4.31 1.33
C TYR A 192 -8.91 -5.44 0.73
N SER A 193 -9.98 -5.84 1.40
CA SER A 193 -10.96 -6.78 0.86
C SER A 193 -11.97 -6.06 -0.03
N LEU A 194 -12.03 -6.44 -1.30
CA LEU A 194 -13.02 -5.91 -2.25
C LEU A 194 -14.45 -6.31 -1.87
N GLU A 195 -14.61 -7.43 -1.17
CA GLU A 195 -15.92 -7.98 -0.78
C GLU A 195 -16.50 -7.23 0.42
N THR A 196 -15.66 -6.96 1.43
CA THR A 196 -16.12 -6.42 2.72
C THR A 196 -15.81 -4.94 2.91
N GLY A 197 -14.90 -4.39 2.12
CA GLY A 197 -14.41 -3.02 2.30
C GLY A 197 -13.41 -2.87 3.46
N VAL A 198 -13.12 -3.94 4.20
CA VAL A 198 -12.21 -3.91 5.36
C VAL A 198 -10.75 -3.86 4.92
N VAL A 199 -9.95 -3.06 5.58
CA VAL A 199 -8.48 -3.07 5.48
C VAL A 199 -7.89 -3.76 6.71
N ASP A 200 -7.18 -4.87 6.48
CA ASP A 200 -6.41 -5.60 7.48
C ASP A 200 -4.94 -5.16 7.43
N PHE A 201 -4.46 -4.54 8.50
CA PHE A 201 -3.05 -4.19 8.69
C PHE A 201 -2.33 -5.37 9.36
N PHE A 202 -1.44 -6.06 8.66
CA PHE A 202 -0.92 -7.35 9.09
C PHE A 202 0.61 -7.47 9.11
N ASP A 203 1.34 -6.45 8.62
CA ASP A 203 2.79 -6.49 8.52
C ASP A 203 3.43 -5.21 9.05
N GLY A 204 4.54 -5.31 9.80
CA GLY A 204 5.26 -4.16 10.33
C GLY A 204 4.51 -3.37 11.40
N MET A 205 3.56 -3.98 12.08
CA MET A 205 2.77 -3.31 13.10
C MET A 205 3.61 -2.99 14.33
N PRO A 206 3.51 -1.76 14.90
CA PRO A 206 4.21 -1.44 16.13
C PRO A 206 3.69 -2.30 17.29
N ASP A 207 4.60 -2.77 18.14
CA ASP A 207 4.24 -3.50 19.35
C ASP A 207 3.37 -2.63 20.26
N GLU A 208 2.27 -3.19 20.75
CA GLU A 208 1.37 -2.49 21.69
C GLU A 208 2.04 -2.16 23.04
N ARG A 209 3.25 -2.69 23.30
CA ARG A 209 3.97 -2.60 24.57
C ARG A 209 5.14 -1.61 24.61
N SER A 210 5.48 -0.93 23.52
CA SER A 210 6.71 -0.11 23.44
C SER A 210 6.56 1.35 23.90
N GLU A 211 5.46 1.72 24.56
CA GLU A 211 5.26 3.05 25.15
C GLU A 211 4.81 2.95 26.61
N ARG A 212 5.71 2.40 27.48
CA ARG A 212 5.64 2.67 28.92
C ARG A 212 6.92 3.28 29.41
#